data_01e3ab62c99700435c36840e5802882a
#
_entry.id   01e3ab62c99700435c36840e5802882a
#
_cell.length_a   1.000
_cell.length_b   1.000
_cell.length_c   1.000
_cell.angle_alpha   90.00
_cell.angle_beta   90.00
_cell.angle_gamma   90.00
#
_symmetry.space_group_name_H-M   'P 1'
#
loop_
_entity.id
_entity.type
_entity.pdbx_description
1 polymer ?
#
loop_
_entity_poly.entity_id
_entity_poly.type
_entity_poly.pdbx_seq_one_letter_code
_entity_poly.pdbx_strand_id
1 'polypeptide(L)'
;MAKSTLLLHQLLAISEGVKSRVSKAKTEIYKTIQKRDLFGGLSKTYRPNSEDGYVYPPESKLTQTNVKDQVAAFTSLLVELFDTITTLDKTNQAAVGNIVVNGTTIAENVPVSSLLFLEKQLTDIVTFFDSLPVLDSAEKWSIDPNTGLYESEVRRTNKTKKITDWKVIEGTLTDKHPAQVKEYSQDINEGVWEQISYSGAIYQTTKQALVSRAQKLLEAVVVAREGANAIEVIPFKIGKDITDYLTAPLQ
;
A
#
# COMPACT_ATOMS: atom_id res chain seq x y z
N MET A 1 0.28 -39.89 15.71
CA MET A 1 0.45 -38.89 14.65
C MET A 1 0.37 -37.52 15.30
N ALA A 2 1.43 -36.71 15.25
CA ALA A 2 1.41 -35.35 15.78
C ALA A 2 0.35 -34.56 14.99
N LYS A 3 -0.62 -33.97 15.69
CA LYS A 3 -1.53 -33.01 15.07
C LYS A 3 -0.65 -31.86 14.54
N SER A 4 -0.58 -31.71 13.23
CA SER A 4 0.02 -30.55 12.61
C SER A 4 -0.78 -29.32 13.08
N THR A 5 -0.23 -28.56 14.00
CA THR A 5 -0.84 -27.31 14.47
C THR A 5 -0.76 -26.30 13.33
N LEU A 6 -1.91 -25.75 12.92
CA LEU A 6 -1.99 -24.76 11.87
C LEU A 6 -1.47 -23.43 12.42
N LEU A 7 -0.63 -22.74 11.65
CA LEU A 7 -0.09 -21.42 12.00
C LEU A 7 -0.92 -20.30 11.37
N LEU A 8 -0.85 -19.09 11.96
CA LEU A 8 -1.63 -17.94 11.52
C LEU A 8 -1.42 -17.60 10.03
N HIS A 9 -0.19 -17.59 9.54
CA HIS A 9 0.11 -17.32 8.13
C HIS A 9 -0.48 -18.38 7.18
N GLN A 10 -0.58 -19.64 7.63
CA GLN A 10 -1.22 -20.71 6.85
C GLN A 10 -2.74 -20.52 6.82
N LEU A 11 -3.35 -20.11 7.94
CA LEU A 11 -4.77 -19.80 8.00
C LEU A 11 -5.11 -18.58 7.12
N LEU A 12 -4.26 -17.57 7.07
CA LEU A 12 -4.41 -16.43 6.16
C LEU A 12 -4.49 -16.88 4.70
N ALA A 13 -3.57 -17.73 4.26
CA ALA A 13 -3.57 -18.28 2.90
C ALA A 13 -4.84 -19.10 2.59
N ILE A 14 -5.30 -19.92 3.55
CA ILE A 14 -6.52 -20.75 3.42
C ILE A 14 -7.76 -19.85 3.36
N SER A 15 -7.84 -18.81 4.16
CA SER A 15 -9.03 -17.94 4.29
C SER A 15 -9.46 -17.30 2.97
N GLU A 16 -8.52 -16.90 2.13
CA GLU A 16 -8.80 -16.33 0.79
C GLU A 16 -9.44 -17.38 -0.14
N GLY A 17 -8.93 -18.62 -0.09
CA GLY A 17 -9.53 -19.75 -0.82
C GLY A 17 -10.96 -20.07 -0.35
N VAL A 18 -11.21 -20.05 0.96
CA VAL A 18 -12.54 -20.26 1.55
C VAL A 18 -13.50 -19.16 1.10
N LYS A 19 -13.12 -17.88 1.22
CA LYS A 19 -13.94 -16.73 0.77
C LYS A 19 -14.33 -16.88 -0.70
N SER A 20 -13.38 -17.19 -1.58
CA SER A 20 -13.62 -17.32 -3.02
C SER A 20 -14.56 -18.50 -3.32
N ARG A 21 -14.32 -19.67 -2.72
CA ARG A 21 -15.16 -20.86 -2.90
C ARG A 21 -16.58 -20.63 -2.41
N VAL A 22 -16.74 -20.08 -1.22
CA VAL A 22 -18.06 -19.78 -0.62
C VAL A 22 -18.80 -18.77 -1.47
N SER A 23 -18.14 -17.72 -1.95
CA SER A 23 -18.76 -16.71 -2.82
C SER A 23 -19.32 -17.32 -4.12
N LYS A 24 -18.55 -18.20 -4.77
CA LYS A 24 -19.00 -18.92 -5.97
C LYS A 24 -20.18 -19.83 -5.67
N ALA A 25 -20.08 -20.65 -4.61
CA ALA A 25 -21.12 -21.58 -4.23
C ALA A 25 -22.43 -20.88 -3.84
N LYS A 26 -22.35 -19.75 -3.12
CA LYS A 26 -23.52 -18.90 -2.82
C LYS A 26 -24.22 -18.42 -4.10
N THR A 27 -23.44 -17.99 -5.09
CA THR A 27 -24.00 -17.54 -6.38
C THR A 27 -24.77 -18.65 -7.09
N GLU A 28 -24.28 -19.87 -7.07
CA GLU A 28 -24.97 -21.00 -7.69
C GLU A 28 -26.28 -21.37 -6.93
N ILE A 29 -26.25 -21.32 -5.59
CA ILE A 29 -27.46 -21.52 -4.79
C ILE A 29 -28.52 -20.42 -5.12
N TYR A 30 -28.12 -19.14 -5.22
CA TYR A 30 -29.01 -18.06 -5.60
C TYR A 30 -29.64 -18.29 -6.99
N LYS A 31 -28.86 -18.73 -7.99
CA LYS A 31 -29.37 -19.07 -9.32
C LYS A 31 -30.37 -20.22 -9.27
N THR A 32 -30.15 -21.21 -8.40
CA THR A 32 -31.05 -22.34 -8.22
C THR A 32 -32.37 -21.89 -7.58
N ILE A 33 -32.34 -21.06 -6.54
CA ILE A 33 -33.53 -20.56 -5.84
C ILE A 33 -34.41 -19.71 -6.78
N GLN A 34 -33.80 -18.97 -7.69
CA GLN A 34 -34.54 -18.16 -8.66
C GLN A 34 -35.36 -19.00 -9.66
N LYS A 35 -35.01 -20.28 -9.88
CA LYS A 35 -35.69 -21.20 -10.79
C LYS A 35 -36.80 -21.94 -10.05
N ARG A 36 -37.95 -21.27 -9.88
CA ARG A 36 -39.13 -21.79 -9.15
C ARG A 36 -39.59 -23.15 -9.63
N ASP A 37 -39.45 -23.42 -10.94
CA ASP A 37 -39.89 -24.70 -11.56
C ASP A 37 -39.13 -25.92 -11.05
N LEU A 38 -37.97 -25.75 -10.44
CA LEU A 38 -37.19 -26.84 -9.82
C LEU A 38 -37.85 -27.33 -8.50
N PHE A 39 -38.61 -26.47 -7.84
CA PHE A 39 -39.28 -26.72 -6.57
C PHE A 39 -40.69 -27.26 -6.72
N GLY A 40 -41.22 -27.28 -7.95
CA GLY A 40 -42.54 -27.78 -8.24
C GLY A 40 -42.53 -29.17 -8.85
N GLY A 41 -43.43 -30.03 -8.40
CA GLY A 41 -43.71 -31.33 -8.98
C GLY A 41 -45.17 -31.40 -9.40
N LEU A 42 -45.53 -32.40 -10.26
CA LEU A 42 -46.87 -32.66 -10.70
C LEU A 42 -47.05 -34.17 -10.76
N SER A 43 -48.18 -34.66 -10.27
CA SER A 43 -48.69 -36.03 -10.53
C SER A 43 -50.14 -35.90 -11.03
N LYS A 44 -50.39 -36.35 -12.26
CA LYS A 44 -51.69 -36.26 -12.89
C LYS A 44 -52.10 -37.66 -13.33
N THR A 45 -53.22 -38.15 -12.79
CA THR A 45 -53.77 -39.46 -13.10
C THR A 45 -55.15 -39.29 -13.59
N TYR A 46 -55.47 -39.87 -14.75
CA TYR A 46 -56.82 -39.86 -15.32
C TYR A 46 -57.61 -41.04 -14.75
N ARG A 47 -58.86 -40.78 -14.38
CA ARG A 47 -59.84 -41.81 -14.00
C ARG A 47 -61.07 -41.68 -14.91
N PRO A 48 -61.41 -42.70 -15.73
CA PRO A 48 -62.61 -42.63 -16.54
C PRO A 48 -63.83 -42.70 -15.64
N ASN A 49 -64.99 -42.07 -16.12
CA ASN A 49 -66.22 -42.09 -15.40
C ASN A 49 -67.07 -43.40 -15.68
N SER A 50 -66.71 -44.18 -16.72
CA SER A 50 -67.32 -45.47 -17.05
C SER A 50 -66.27 -46.60 -16.93
N GLU A 51 -66.70 -47.81 -16.60
CA GLU A 51 -65.82 -49.00 -16.44
C GLU A 51 -65.06 -49.33 -17.73
N ASP A 52 -65.68 -49.09 -18.90
CA ASP A 52 -65.12 -49.31 -20.26
C ASP A 52 -64.37 -48.09 -20.81
N GLY A 53 -64.13 -47.03 -20.00
CA GLY A 53 -63.50 -45.81 -20.45
C GLY A 53 -62.01 -46.01 -20.68
N TYR A 54 -61.45 -45.33 -21.72
CA TYR A 54 -60.00 -45.36 -22.00
C TYR A 54 -59.22 -44.71 -20.86
N VAL A 55 -58.19 -45.44 -20.36
CA VAL A 55 -57.29 -44.95 -19.33
C VAL A 55 -56.06 -44.32 -19.96
N TYR A 56 -55.87 -43.00 -19.77
CA TYR A 56 -54.69 -42.32 -20.23
C TYR A 56 -53.51 -42.65 -19.28
N PRO A 57 -52.27 -42.73 -19.79
CA PRO A 57 -51.11 -42.95 -18.96
C PRO A 57 -50.91 -41.76 -17.99
N PRO A 58 -50.42 -42.03 -16.75
CA PRO A 58 -50.18 -40.96 -15.80
C PRO A 58 -49.03 -40.07 -16.25
N GLU A 59 -49.16 -38.76 -16.04
CA GLU A 59 -48.13 -37.75 -16.24
C GLU A 59 -47.52 -37.38 -14.89
N SER A 60 -46.20 -37.40 -14.77
CA SER A 60 -45.50 -37.02 -13.54
C SER A 60 -44.28 -36.14 -13.84
N LYS A 61 -44.11 -35.11 -13.04
CA LYS A 61 -42.90 -34.27 -12.98
C LYS A 61 -42.37 -34.34 -11.54
N LEU A 62 -41.15 -34.84 -11.34
CA LEU A 62 -40.55 -34.92 -10.04
C LEU A 62 -40.00 -33.56 -9.61
N THR A 63 -40.14 -33.23 -8.34
CA THR A 63 -39.47 -32.09 -7.71
C THR A 63 -37.94 -32.34 -7.73
N GLN A 64 -37.19 -31.40 -8.29
CA GLN A 64 -35.73 -31.56 -8.45
C GLN A 64 -34.98 -31.11 -7.21
N THR A 65 -35.50 -30.18 -6.45
CA THR A 65 -34.89 -29.67 -5.20
C THR A 65 -35.99 -29.20 -4.24
N ASN A 66 -35.63 -29.05 -2.98
CA ASN A 66 -36.48 -28.47 -1.96
C ASN A 66 -35.80 -27.33 -1.20
N VAL A 67 -36.60 -26.49 -0.54
CA VAL A 67 -36.09 -25.33 0.22
C VAL A 67 -35.18 -25.75 1.36
N LYS A 68 -35.53 -26.80 2.10
CA LYS A 68 -34.72 -27.28 3.23
C LYS A 68 -33.29 -27.66 2.81
N ASP A 69 -33.14 -28.37 1.70
CA ASP A 69 -31.82 -28.76 1.17
C ASP A 69 -31.01 -27.54 0.73
N GLN A 70 -31.65 -26.56 0.06
CA GLN A 70 -30.96 -25.33 -0.37
C GLN A 70 -30.52 -24.47 0.83
N VAL A 71 -31.35 -24.38 1.86
CA VAL A 71 -31.00 -23.68 3.10
C VAL A 71 -29.88 -24.40 3.83
N ALA A 72 -29.95 -25.75 3.94
CA ALA A 72 -28.88 -26.53 4.57
C ALA A 72 -27.54 -26.39 3.84
N ALA A 73 -27.56 -26.43 2.51
CA ALA A 73 -26.35 -26.20 1.70
C ALA A 73 -25.80 -24.78 1.91
N PHE A 74 -26.64 -23.77 1.91
CA PHE A 74 -26.26 -22.37 2.12
C PHE A 74 -25.67 -22.14 3.52
N THR A 75 -26.32 -22.63 4.57
CA THR A 75 -25.87 -22.48 5.95
C THR A 75 -24.58 -23.24 6.22
N SER A 76 -24.39 -24.43 5.64
CA SER A 76 -23.13 -25.15 5.74
C SER A 76 -21.94 -24.33 5.20
N LEU A 77 -22.13 -23.63 4.07
CA LEU A 77 -21.10 -22.72 3.53
C LEU A 77 -20.85 -21.51 4.45
N LEU A 78 -21.90 -21.00 5.11
CA LEU A 78 -21.76 -19.90 6.07
C LEU A 78 -21.02 -20.33 7.34
N VAL A 79 -21.27 -21.53 7.86
CA VAL A 79 -20.55 -22.08 9.02
C VAL A 79 -19.06 -22.10 8.72
N GLU A 80 -18.66 -22.66 7.58
CA GLU A 80 -17.25 -22.71 7.19
C GLU A 80 -16.63 -21.29 7.09
N LEU A 81 -17.34 -20.36 6.44
CA LEU A 81 -16.87 -19.00 6.29
C LEU A 81 -16.73 -18.29 7.64
N PHE A 82 -17.77 -18.33 8.48
CA PHE A 82 -17.78 -17.66 9.77
C PHE A 82 -16.71 -18.23 10.69
N ASP A 83 -16.62 -19.55 10.81
CA ASP A 83 -15.61 -20.18 11.65
C ASP A 83 -14.19 -19.87 11.19
N THR A 84 -13.94 -19.82 9.88
CA THR A 84 -12.62 -19.45 9.34
C THR A 84 -12.26 -18.02 9.67
N ILE A 85 -13.16 -17.06 9.40
CA ILE A 85 -12.89 -15.64 9.61
C ILE A 85 -12.79 -15.30 11.09
N THR A 86 -13.71 -15.78 11.92
CA THR A 86 -13.67 -15.49 13.37
C THR A 86 -12.46 -16.13 14.06
N THR A 87 -12.05 -17.34 13.63
CA THR A 87 -10.80 -17.97 14.08
C THR A 87 -9.59 -17.12 13.67
N LEU A 88 -9.56 -16.61 12.44
CA LEU A 88 -8.50 -15.73 11.96
C LEU A 88 -8.43 -14.44 12.78
N ASP A 89 -9.56 -13.78 13.00
CA ASP A 89 -9.62 -12.53 13.77
C ASP A 89 -9.22 -12.75 15.24
N LYS A 90 -9.66 -13.84 15.85
CA LYS A 90 -9.28 -14.21 17.21
C LYS A 90 -7.78 -14.46 17.33
N THR A 91 -7.19 -15.14 16.34
CA THR A 91 -5.75 -15.39 16.31
C THR A 91 -4.96 -14.10 16.06
N ASN A 92 -5.41 -13.23 15.16
CA ASN A 92 -4.81 -11.91 14.92
C ASN A 92 -4.79 -11.01 16.16
N GLN A 93 -5.83 -11.09 17.00
CA GLN A 93 -5.88 -10.34 18.27
C GLN A 93 -4.82 -10.81 19.27
N ALA A 94 -4.48 -12.08 19.24
CA ALA A 94 -3.46 -12.68 20.12
C ALA A 94 -2.04 -12.60 19.52
N ALA A 95 -1.93 -12.37 18.21
CA ALA A 95 -0.67 -12.26 17.50
C ALA A 95 -0.01 -10.92 17.79
N VAL A 96 1.06 -10.92 18.57
CA VAL A 96 1.83 -9.73 18.94
C VAL A 96 3.31 -9.93 18.65
N GLY A 97 4.01 -8.86 18.34
CA GLY A 97 5.45 -8.86 18.11
C GLY A 97 6.14 -7.70 18.81
N ASN A 98 7.42 -7.83 19.07
CA ASN A 98 8.25 -6.80 19.65
C ASN A 98 9.12 -6.17 18.56
N ILE A 99 9.13 -4.84 18.48
CA ILE A 99 9.97 -4.09 17.55
C ILE A 99 11.31 -3.85 18.23
N VAL A 100 12.37 -4.50 17.74
CA VAL A 100 13.73 -4.39 18.30
C VAL A 100 14.69 -3.89 17.23
N VAL A 101 15.35 -2.75 17.48
CA VAL A 101 16.33 -2.15 16.57
C VAL A 101 17.68 -2.12 17.26
N ASN A 102 18.71 -2.77 16.66
CA ASN A 102 20.05 -2.84 17.20
C ASN A 102 20.12 -3.31 18.69
N GLY A 103 19.27 -4.27 19.04
CA GLY A 103 19.20 -4.80 20.42
C GLY A 103 18.40 -3.93 21.41
N THR A 104 17.89 -2.77 20.98
CA THR A 104 17.04 -1.91 21.81
C THR A 104 15.57 -2.13 21.42
N THR A 105 14.74 -2.45 22.41
CA THR A 105 13.29 -2.57 22.21
C THR A 105 12.66 -1.20 22.07
N ILE A 106 12.04 -0.94 20.93
CA ILE A 106 11.32 0.30 20.63
C ILE A 106 9.86 0.20 21.11
N ALA A 107 9.23 -0.96 20.88
CA ALA A 107 7.87 -1.21 21.33
C ALA A 107 7.67 -2.71 21.60
N GLU A 108 6.83 -3.05 22.59
CA GLU A 108 6.53 -4.41 22.98
C GLU A 108 5.06 -4.73 22.75
N ASN A 109 4.77 -6.02 22.51
CA ASN A 109 3.41 -6.55 22.39
C ASN A 109 2.56 -5.81 21.33
N VAL A 110 3.17 -5.40 20.23
CA VAL A 110 2.48 -4.70 19.14
C VAL A 110 1.63 -5.70 18.36
N PRO A 111 0.30 -5.47 18.23
CA PRO A 111 -0.57 -6.36 17.46
C PRO A 111 -0.14 -6.47 16.00
N VAL A 112 -0.34 -7.65 15.39
CA VAL A 112 0.06 -7.89 14.00
C VAL A 112 -0.59 -6.92 13.00
N SER A 113 -1.83 -6.51 13.24
CA SER A 113 -2.53 -5.50 12.44
C SER A 113 -1.85 -4.14 12.48
N SER A 114 -1.34 -3.75 13.65
CA SER A 114 -0.55 -2.51 13.82
C SER A 114 0.81 -2.62 13.14
N LEU A 115 1.46 -3.81 13.21
CA LEU A 115 2.73 -4.05 12.51
C LEU A 115 2.57 -3.93 10.99
N LEU A 116 1.48 -4.45 10.41
CA LEU A 116 1.15 -4.29 8.99
C LEU A 116 0.94 -2.82 8.59
N PHE A 117 0.25 -2.06 9.44
CA PHE A 117 0.07 -0.63 9.24
C PHE A 117 1.41 0.12 9.29
N LEU A 118 2.24 -0.15 10.31
CA LEU A 118 3.55 0.46 10.48
C LEU A 118 4.49 0.17 9.31
N GLU A 119 4.51 -1.07 8.81
CA GLU A 119 5.31 -1.46 7.63
C GLU A 119 4.98 -0.57 6.43
N LYS A 120 3.70 -0.36 6.15
CA LYS A 120 3.27 0.52 5.05
C LYS A 120 3.71 1.97 5.28
N GLN A 121 3.48 2.51 6.48
CA GLN A 121 3.85 3.89 6.80
C GLN A 121 5.37 4.12 6.77
N LEU A 122 6.15 3.15 7.25
CA LEU A 122 7.62 3.24 7.24
C LEU A 122 8.19 3.18 5.81
N THR A 123 7.55 2.44 4.91
CA THR A 123 7.91 2.46 3.47
C THR A 123 7.72 3.87 2.88
N ASP A 124 6.61 4.53 3.21
CA ASP A 124 6.35 5.90 2.79
C ASP A 124 7.36 6.89 3.42
N ILE A 125 7.72 6.69 4.70
CA ILE A 125 8.73 7.51 5.41
C ILE A 125 10.12 7.35 4.77
N VAL A 126 10.54 6.14 4.39
CA VAL A 126 11.80 5.92 3.68
C VAL A 126 11.81 6.71 2.36
N THR A 127 10.74 6.65 1.60
CA THR A 127 10.59 7.40 0.34
C THR A 127 10.63 8.91 0.59
N PHE A 128 9.96 9.39 1.64
CA PHE A 128 9.97 10.80 2.02
C PHE A 128 11.38 11.26 2.38
N PHE A 129 12.11 10.54 3.23
CA PHE A 129 13.48 10.90 3.61
C PHE A 129 14.44 10.84 2.43
N ASP A 130 14.23 9.91 1.51
CA ASP A 130 15.05 9.83 0.29
C ASP A 130 14.77 10.97 -0.69
N SER A 131 13.61 11.62 -0.61
CA SER A 131 13.26 12.79 -1.43
C SER A 131 13.74 14.12 -0.85
N LEU A 132 14.28 14.17 0.37
CA LEU A 132 14.72 15.42 1.01
C LEU A 132 15.82 16.11 0.20
N PRO A 133 15.75 17.43 0.02
CA PRO A 133 16.79 18.20 -0.67
C PRO A 133 18.09 18.23 0.16
N VAL A 134 19.21 18.20 -0.54
CA VAL A 134 20.53 18.24 0.05
C VAL A 134 21.31 19.48 -0.36
N LEU A 135 22.19 19.93 0.51
CA LEU A 135 23.13 21.02 0.26
C LEU A 135 24.10 20.65 -0.87
N ASP A 136 24.42 21.61 -1.72
CA ASP A 136 25.43 21.44 -2.76
C ASP A 136 26.79 21.13 -2.09
N SER A 137 27.37 20.01 -2.45
CA SER A 137 28.67 19.57 -1.92
C SER A 137 29.86 20.37 -2.46
N ALA A 138 29.66 21.14 -3.54
CA ALA A 138 30.68 21.98 -4.14
C ALA A 138 30.92 23.27 -3.35
N GLU A 139 29.97 23.66 -2.48
CA GLU A 139 30.05 24.88 -1.67
C GLU A 139 30.29 24.54 -0.19
N LYS A 140 30.91 25.50 0.52
CA LYS A 140 31.01 25.41 1.99
C LYS A 140 29.81 26.11 2.61
N TRP A 141 29.19 25.42 3.53
CA TRP A 141 27.99 25.89 4.21
C TRP A 141 28.23 26.08 5.71
N SER A 142 27.74 27.20 6.25
CA SER A 142 27.68 27.51 7.68
C SER A 142 26.24 27.82 8.09
N ILE A 143 25.89 27.61 9.35
CA ILE A 143 24.55 27.93 9.85
C ILE A 143 24.56 29.41 10.26
N ASP A 144 23.66 30.20 9.70
CA ASP A 144 23.36 31.56 10.17
C ASP A 144 22.57 31.45 11.49
N PRO A 145 23.12 31.93 12.61
CA PRO A 145 22.47 31.83 13.92
C PRO A 145 21.18 32.66 14.03
N ASN A 146 20.95 33.63 13.16
CA ASN A 146 19.78 34.49 13.20
C ASN A 146 18.58 33.88 12.47
N THR A 147 18.84 33.22 11.33
CA THR A 147 17.79 32.66 10.49
C THR A 147 17.65 31.14 10.63
N GLY A 148 18.69 30.47 11.14
CA GLY A 148 18.76 29.00 11.21
C GLY A 148 18.93 28.33 9.85
N LEU A 149 19.15 29.11 8.78
CA LEU A 149 19.41 28.60 7.44
C LEU A 149 20.91 28.39 7.24
N TYR A 150 21.23 27.55 6.26
CA TYR A 150 22.61 27.43 5.79
C TYR A 150 22.92 28.58 4.84
N GLU A 151 24.09 29.22 5.01
CA GLU A 151 24.64 30.24 4.13
C GLU A 151 25.97 29.77 3.52
N SER A 152 26.19 30.13 2.25
CA SER A 152 27.45 29.86 1.56
C SER A 152 28.52 30.91 1.89
N GLU A 153 29.79 30.59 1.60
CA GLU A 153 30.82 31.62 1.56
C GLU A 153 30.46 32.71 0.52
N VAL A 154 30.94 33.93 0.76
CA VAL A 154 30.72 35.07 -0.14
C VAL A 154 31.43 34.81 -1.47
N ARG A 155 30.68 34.69 -2.55
CA ARG A 155 31.20 34.60 -3.91
C ARG A 155 31.31 35.99 -4.53
N ARG A 156 32.52 36.33 -4.95
CA ARG A 156 32.81 37.64 -5.60
C ARG A 156 32.95 37.46 -7.09
N THR A 157 32.23 38.27 -7.85
CA THR A 157 32.29 38.32 -9.30
C THR A 157 32.51 39.75 -9.78
N ASN A 158 33.56 39.96 -10.58
CA ASN A 158 33.83 41.30 -11.13
C ASN A 158 32.78 41.65 -12.19
N LYS A 159 32.23 42.88 -12.08
CA LYS A 159 31.43 43.48 -13.13
C LYS A 159 32.34 44.32 -14.02
N THR A 160 32.47 43.91 -15.26
CA THR A 160 33.26 44.62 -16.25
C THR A 160 32.36 45.50 -17.13
N LYS A 161 32.87 46.64 -17.53
CA LYS A 161 32.24 47.52 -18.50
C LYS A 161 33.21 47.81 -19.64
N LYS A 162 32.72 47.71 -20.86
CA LYS A 162 33.50 48.12 -22.04
C LYS A 162 33.50 49.62 -22.14
N ILE A 163 34.71 50.19 -22.14
CA ILE A 163 34.91 51.57 -22.49
C ILE A 163 35.60 51.64 -23.84
N THR A 164 35.07 52.46 -24.72
CA THR A 164 35.69 52.78 -25.99
C THR A 164 36.62 53.96 -25.79
N ASP A 165 37.86 53.76 -26.10
CA ASP A 165 38.89 54.83 -26.06
C ASP A 165 39.53 54.98 -27.43
N TRP A 166 40.13 56.16 -27.64
CA TRP A 166 40.68 56.54 -28.94
C TRP A 166 42.19 56.75 -28.81
N LYS A 167 42.97 55.97 -29.54
CA LYS A 167 44.41 56.11 -29.56
C LYS A 167 44.84 56.74 -30.88
N VAL A 168 45.52 57.85 -30.77
CA VAL A 168 46.18 58.49 -31.91
C VAL A 168 47.36 57.63 -32.34
N ILE A 169 47.39 57.16 -33.57
CA ILE A 169 48.54 56.48 -34.14
C ILE A 169 49.54 57.57 -34.54
N GLU A 170 50.68 57.61 -33.83
CA GLU A 170 51.76 58.52 -34.17
C GLU A 170 52.35 58.14 -35.55
N GLY A 171 51.88 58.83 -36.57
CA GLY A 171 52.51 58.80 -37.89
C GLY A 171 53.19 60.14 -38.15
N THR A 172 54.24 60.10 -38.90
CA THR A 172 54.94 61.36 -39.31
C THR A 172 53.91 62.29 -39.95
N LEU A 173 53.57 63.42 -39.24
CA LEU A 173 52.71 64.42 -39.79
C LEU A 173 53.32 64.99 -41.04
N THR A 174 52.77 64.73 -42.21
CA THR A 174 53.03 65.38 -43.47
C THR A 174 51.75 66.09 -43.90
N ASP A 175 51.88 67.22 -44.61
CA ASP A 175 50.77 68.04 -45.07
C ASP A 175 49.68 67.32 -45.89
N LYS A 176 49.91 66.04 -46.15
CA LYS A 176 48.99 65.20 -46.96
C LYS A 176 48.32 64.03 -46.19
N HIS A 177 48.68 63.80 -44.92
CA HIS A 177 48.11 62.69 -44.12
C HIS A 177 47.71 63.18 -42.72
N PRO A 178 46.43 63.32 -42.44
CA PRO A 178 45.93 63.64 -41.07
C PRO A 178 46.24 62.51 -40.09
N ALA A 179 46.40 62.85 -38.80
CA ALA A 179 46.62 61.86 -37.77
C ALA A 179 45.49 60.83 -37.79
N GLN A 180 45.86 59.55 -37.85
CA GLN A 180 44.87 58.47 -37.79
C GLN A 180 44.56 58.15 -36.35
N VAL A 181 43.26 58.03 -36.05
CA VAL A 181 42.74 57.65 -34.73
C VAL A 181 42.21 56.26 -34.85
N LYS A 182 42.65 55.36 -34.01
CA LYS A 182 42.12 54.00 -33.92
C LYS A 182 41.31 53.85 -32.62
N GLU A 183 40.07 53.45 -32.83
CA GLU A 183 39.19 53.02 -31.74
C GLU A 183 39.66 51.71 -31.16
N TYR A 184 39.76 51.61 -29.85
CA TYR A 184 39.94 50.34 -29.15
C TYR A 184 39.00 50.25 -27.97
N SER A 185 38.50 49.03 -27.70
CA SER A 185 37.68 48.74 -26.57
C SER A 185 38.51 48.14 -25.46
N GLN A 186 38.39 48.61 -24.28
CA GLN A 186 39.03 48.08 -23.10
C GLN A 186 37.96 47.70 -22.07
N ASP A 187 38.04 46.52 -21.49
CA ASP A 187 37.21 46.10 -20.37
C ASP A 187 37.80 46.65 -19.08
N ILE A 188 37.07 47.54 -18.40
CA ILE A 188 37.43 48.01 -17.07
C ILE A 188 36.56 47.37 -16.01
N ASN A 189 37.13 47.09 -14.85
CA ASN A 189 36.37 46.64 -13.71
C ASN A 189 35.58 47.81 -13.09
N GLU A 190 34.23 47.74 -13.19
CA GLU A 190 33.33 48.78 -12.67
C GLU A 190 32.98 48.53 -11.20
N GLY A 191 33.04 47.28 -10.75
CA GLY A 191 32.69 46.89 -9.38
C GLY A 191 32.73 45.37 -9.15
N VAL A 192 32.33 44.97 -7.98
CA VAL A 192 32.30 43.56 -7.55
C VAL A 192 30.89 43.22 -7.06
N TRP A 193 30.33 42.16 -7.57
CA TRP A 193 29.15 41.53 -6.99
C TRP A 193 29.57 40.59 -5.87
N GLU A 194 28.99 40.78 -4.69
CA GLU A 194 29.09 39.82 -3.58
C GLU A 194 27.77 39.10 -3.46
N GLN A 195 27.83 37.76 -3.60
CA GLN A 195 26.67 36.90 -3.55
C GLN A 195 26.82 35.91 -2.40
N ILE A 196 25.77 35.80 -1.58
CA ILE A 196 25.60 34.75 -0.56
C ILE A 196 24.38 33.96 -0.92
N SER A 197 24.48 32.63 -0.98
CA SER A 197 23.37 31.72 -1.21
C SER A 197 22.87 31.20 0.14
N TYR A 198 21.55 31.16 0.31
CA TYR A 198 20.91 30.59 1.49
C TYR A 198 20.21 29.28 1.13
N SER A 199 20.21 28.30 2.03
CA SER A 199 19.55 27.02 1.82
C SER A 199 18.91 26.50 3.10
N GLY A 200 17.67 25.96 2.97
CA GLY A 200 16.99 25.19 4.00
C GLY A 200 17.18 23.67 3.84
N ALA A 201 18.06 23.23 2.95
CA ALA A 201 18.37 21.82 2.72
C ALA A 201 19.24 21.25 3.84
N ILE A 202 19.44 19.93 3.86
CA ILE A 202 20.26 19.23 4.85
C ILE A 202 21.54 18.65 4.22
N TYR A 203 22.54 18.33 5.05
CA TYR A 203 23.72 17.60 4.56
C TYR A 203 23.34 16.21 4.06
N GLN A 204 24.03 15.75 3.02
CA GLN A 204 23.86 14.40 2.47
C GLN A 204 24.08 13.32 3.53
N THR A 205 25.02 13.49 4.44
CA THR A 205 25.27 12.56 5.55
C THR A 205 24.08 12.46 6.51
N THR A 206 23.42 13.58 6.80
CA THR A 206 22.21 13.62 7.63
C THR A 206 21.05 12.90 6.93
N LYS A 207 20.84 13.18 5.64
CA LYS A 207 19.83 12.46 4.83
C LYS A 207 20.07 10.96 4.85
N GLN A 208 21.30 10.51 4.59
CA GLN A 208 21.65 9.09 4.63
C GLN A 208 21.42 8.47 6.01
N ALA A 209 21.72 9.19 7.09
CA ALA A 209 21.44 8.72 8.44
C ALA A 209 19.93 8.56 8.70
N LEU A 210 19.08 9.49 8.24
CA LEU A 210 17.62 9.40 8.35
C LEU A 210 17.08 8.20 7.59
N VAL A 211 17.48 8.04 6.33
CA VAL A 211 17.07 6.90 5.47
C VAL A 211 17.50 5.57 6.10
N SER A 212 18.74 5.46 6.53
CA SER A 212 19.26 4.24 7.17
C SER A 212 18.50 3.89 8.47
N ARG A 213 18.17 4.89 9.29
CA ARG A 213 17.38 4.66 10.52
C ARG A 213 15.95 4.20 10.18
N ALA A 214 15.31 4.80 9.20
CA ALA A 214 13.97 4.41 8.76
C ALA A 214 13.96 2.98 8.18
N GLN A 215 14.96 2.63 7.38
CA GLN A 215 15.12 1.28 6.83
C GLN A 215 15.32 0.23 7.93
N LYS A 216 16.18 0.48 8.90
CA LYS A 216 16.40 -0.43 10.05
C LYS A 216 15.13 -0.62 10.87
N LEU A 217 14.33 0.45 11.06
CA LEU A 217 13.07 0.34 11.76
C LEU A 217 12.04 -0.46 10.94
N LEU A 218 11.98 -0.24 9.63
CA LEU A 218 11.14 -1.02 8.71
C LEU A 218 11.50 -2.51 8.77
N GLU A 219 12.77 -2.86 8.67
CA GLU A 219 13.26 -4.24 8.80
C GLU A 219 12.85 -4.87 10.14
N ALA A 220 13.00 -4.14 11.25
CA ALA A 220 12.60 -4.60 12.57
C ALA A 220 11.09 -4.86 12.68
N VAL A 221 10.26 -4.00 12.06
CA VAL A 221 8.80 -4.18 12.00
C VAL A 221 8.42 -5.41 11.17
N VAL A 222 9.08 -5.63 10.03
CA VAL A 222 8.86 -6.82 9.19
C VAL A 222 9.20 -8.10 9.96
N VAL A 223 10.35 -8.14 10.64
CA VAL A 223 10.75 -9.28 11.48
C VAL A 223 9.76 -9.53 12.62
N ALA A 224 9.32 -8.47 13.30
CA ALA A 224 8.32 -8.57 14.36
C ALA A 224 6.98 -9.12 13.84
N ARG A 225 6.54 -8.69 12.65
CA ARG A 225 5.33 -9.16 11.99
C ARG A 225 5.43 -10.64 11.60
N GLU A 226 6.54 -11.05 11.01
CA GLU A 226 6.77 -12.46 10.65
C GLU A 226 6.76 -13.36 11.89
N GLY A 227 7.41 -12.92 12.98
CA GLY A 227 7.35 -13.62 14.26
C GLY A 227 5.93 -13.71 14.83
N ALA A 228 5.17 -12.62 14.78
CA ALA A 228 3.77 -12.60 15.22
C ALA A 228 2.88 -13.52 14.37
N ASN A 229 3.13 -13.63 13.06
CA ASN A 229 2.38 -14.53 12.17
C ASN A 229 2.73 -16.03 12.33
N ALA A 230 3.76 -16.36 13.08
CA ALA A 230 4.17 -17.74 13.34
C ALA A 230 3.47 -18.37 14.55
N ILE A 231 2.50 -17.68 15.17
CA ILE A 231 1.75 -18.28 16.28
C ILE A 231 0.77 -19.36 15.81
N GLU A 232 0.46 -20.28 16.73
CA GLU A 232 -0.57 -21.31 16.52
C GLU A 232 -1.95 -20.67 16.44
N VAL A 233 -2.78 -21.22 15.56
CA VAL A 233 -4.17 -20.78 15.39
C VAL A 233 -4.98 -21.05 16.65
N ILE A 234 -5.70 -20.04 17.13
CA ILE A 234 -6.62 -20.11 18.25
C ILE A 234 -8.03 -20.33 17.72
N PRO A 235 -8.58 -21.56 17.77
CA PRO A 235 -9.90 -21.85 17.22
C PRO A 235 -10.99 -21.02 17.89
N PHE A 236 -11.84 -20.40 17.08
CA PHE A 236 -13.02 -19.68 17.56
C PHE A 236 -14.18 -19.88 16.59
N LYS A 237 -15.13 -20.76 16.98
CA LYS A 237 -16.21 -21.25 16.14
C LYS A 237 -17.54 -20.73 16.64
N ILE A 238 -18.22 -19.95 15.81
CA ILE A 238 -19.56 -19.38 16.08
C ILE A 238 -20.55 -19.63 14.95
N GLY A 239 -20.05 -20.20 13.82
CA GLY A 239 -20.84 -20.34 12.62
C GLY A 239 -22.07 -21.21 12.83
N LYS A 240 -21.93 -22.34 13.56
CA LYS A 240 -23.03 -23.24 13.85
C LYS A 240 -24.11 -22.57 14.69
N ASP A 241 -23.74 -21.87 15.76
CA ASP A 241 -24.71 -21.21 16.67
C ASP A 241 -25.54 -20.15 15.93
N ILE A 242 -24.88 -19.39 15.06
CA ILE A 242 -25.54 -18.38 14.23
C ILE A 242 -26.48 -19.04 13.23
N THR A 243 -26.06 -20.10 12.54
CA THR A 243 -26.90 -20.76 11.53
C THR A 243 -28.05 -21.53 12.15
N ASP A 244 -27.87 -22.18 13.30
CA ASP A 244 -28.93 -22.84 14.04
C ASP A 244 -30.04 -21.84 14.47
N TYR A 245 -29.65 -20.65 14.94
CA TYR A 245 -30.59 -19.57 15.23
C TYR A 245 -31.37 -19.13 13.98
N LEU A 246 -30.68 -18.93 12.85
CA LEU A 246 -31.30 -18.48 11.61
C LEU A 246 -32.28 -19.54 11.03
N THR A 247 -32.01 -20.82 11.20
CA THR A 247 -32.79 -21.91 10.61
C THR A 247 -33.82 -22.52 11.55
N ALA A 248 -33.91 -22.06 12.79
CA ALA A 248 -34.87 -22.53 13.77
C ALA A 248 -36.32 -22.65 13.25
N PRO A 249 -36.85 -21.72 12.41
CA PRO A 249 -38.20 -21.83 11.85
C PRO A 249 -38.37 -22.98 10.83
N LEU A 250 -37.29 -23.63 10.34
CA LEU A 250 -37.34 -24.72 9.37
C LEU A 250 -37.19 -26.10 10.01
N GLN A 251 -36.91 -26.16 11.32
CA GLN A 251 -36.86 -27.37 12.11
C GLN A 251 -38.26 -27.73 12.59
#